data_d43b25005d25aee25994cd66becc553d
#
_entry.id   d43b25005d25aee25994cd66becc553d
#
_cell.length_a   1.000
_cell.length_b   1.000
_cell.length_c   1.000
_cell.angle_alpha   90.00
_cell.angle_beta   90.00
_cell.angle_gamma   90.00
#
_symmetry.space_group_name_H-M   'P 1'
#
loop_
_entity.id
_entity.type
_entity.pdbx_description
1 polymer ?
#
loop_
_entity_poly.entity_id
_entity_poly.type
_entity_poly.pdbx_seq_one_letter_code
_entity_poly.pdbx_strand_id
1 'polypeptide(L)'
;MTEKQLCDMAVAMLERSYVPYSHFPVGAALLCKDGTVFTGCNVENAAYGATICAERTAMVKAVSEGHRDFDTIVIAGRSEEYCVPCGTCRQVMMEVAPDLTVICLNGKGESKRFALKELLPYGFDQSWL
;
A
#
# COMPACT_ATOMS: atom_id res chain seq x y z
N MET A 1 -4.01 4.00 -17.67
CA MET A 1 -4.46 4.32 -16.27
C MET A 1 -3.85 5.64 -15.86
N THR A 2 -4.68 6.58 -15.43
CA THR A 2 -4.20 7.86 -14.91
C THR A 2 -3.95 7.74 -13.40
N GLU A 3 -3.16 8.66 -12.85
CA GLU A 3 -2.92 8.71 -11.41
C GLU A 3 -4.24 8.90 -10.65
N LYS A 4 -5.13 9.75 -11.16
CA LYS A 4 -6.45 9.97 -10.54
C LYS A 4 -7.26 8.67 -10.49
N GLN A 5 -7.27 7.90 -11.55
CA GLN A 5 -7.98 6.61 -11.56
C GLN A 5 -7.41 5.64 -10.52
N LEU A 6 -6.09 5.61 -10.37
CA LEU A 6 -5.44 4.78 -9.37
C LEU A 6 -5.80 5.23 -7.95
N CYS A 7 -5.80 6.55 -7.72
CA CYS A 7 -6.23 7.11 -6.43
C CYS A 7 -7.69 6.76 -6.12
N ASP A 8 -8.57 6.87 -7.11
CA ASP A 8 -9.99 6.54 -6.92
C ASP A 8 -10.17 5.06 -6.57
N MET A 9 -9.37 4.17 -7.13
CA MET A 9 -9.40 2.74 -6.81
C MET A 9 -8.96 2.48 -5.36
N ALA A 10 -7.94 3.18 -4.89
CA ALA A 10 -7.50 3.07 -3.50
C ALA A 10 -8.58 3.57 -2.53
N VAL A 11 -9.20 4.70 -2.83
CA VAL A 11 -10.29 5.27 -2.02
C VAL A 11 -11.49 4.33 -1.97
N ALA A 12 -11.85 3.71 -3.09
CA ALA A 12 -12.96 2.76 -3.14
C ALA A 12 -12.76 1.58 -2.20
N MET A 13 -11.51 1.19 -1.95
CA MET A 13 -11.19 0.07 -1.06
C MET A 13 -11.45 0.36 0.42
N LEU A 14 -11.60 1.63 0.81
CA LEU A 14 -11.95 1.98 2.19
C LEU A 14 -13.25 1.32 2.63
N GLU A 15 -14.21 1.15 1.71
CA GLU A 15 -15.51 0.52 1.99
C GLU A 15 -15.39 -1.00 2.21
N ARG A 16 -14.27 -1.61 1.81
CA ARG A 16 -14.01 -3.05 1.95
C ARG A 16 -13.23 -3.39 3.21
N SER A 17 -12.65 -2.39 3.89
CA SER A 17 -11.84 -2.60 5.09
C SER A 17 -12.61 -3.32 6.18
N TYR A 18 -11.94 -4.27 6.84
CA TYR A 18 -12.49 -4.96 8.01
C TYR A 18 -11.74 -4.47 9.25
N VAL A 19 -12.30 -3.46 9.92
CA VAL A 19 -11.60 -2.74 11.00
C VAL A 19 -12.47 -2.60 12.27
N PRO A 20 -12.97 -3.75 12.83
CA PRO A 20 -13.85 -3.70 14.00
C PRO A 20 -13.16 -3.22 15.27
N TYR A 21 -11.84 -3.24 15.31
CA TYR A 21 -11.05 -2.87 16.50
C TYR A 21 -10.57 -1.41 16.44
N SER A 22 -9.87 -1.02 15.38
CA SER A 22 -9.29 0.31 15.26
C SER A 22 -10.26 1.36 14.72
N HIS A 23 -11.25 0.95 13.92
CA HIS A 23 -12.12 1.84 13.14
C HIS A 23 -11.31 2.75 12.21
N PHE A 24 -10.14 2.31 11.78
CA PHE A 24 -9.23 3.08 10.92
C PHE A 24 -9.07 2.37 9.57
N PRO A 25 -9.98 2.63 8.60
CA PRO A 25 -9.90 1.98 7.30
C PRO A 25 -8.75 2.53 6.46
N VAL A 26 -8.09 1.62 5.74
CA VAL A 26 -7.03 1.95 4.79
C VAL A 26 -7.30 1.18 3.50
N GLY A 27 -7.14 1.87 2.37
CA GLY A 27 -7.23 1.27 1.05
C GLY A 27 -5.93 1.44 0.29
N ALA A 28 -5.66 0.52 -0.62
CA ALA A 28 -4.48 0.58 -1.45
C ALA A 28 -4.79 0.15 -2.89
N ALA A 29 -4.07 0.73 -3.83
CA ALA A 29 -4.10 0.34 -5.23
C ALA A 29 -2.67 0.29 -5.74
N LEU A 30 -2.24 -0.88 -6.21
CA LEU A 30 -0.89 -1.15 -6.67
C LEU A 30 -0.90 -1.31 -8.18
N LEU A 31 -0.18 -0.43 -8.87
CA LEU A 31 -0.03 -0.46 -10.32
C LEU A 31 1.25 -1.21 -10.69
N CYS A 32 1.10 -2.28 -11.46
CA CYS A 32 2.22 -3.01 -12.05
C CYS A 32 2.70 -2.32 -13.34
N LYS A 33 3.93 -2.57 -13.74
CA LYS A 33 4.50 -1.97 -14.95
C LYS A 33 3.78 -2.38 -16.23
N ASP A 34 3.13 -3.55 -16.22
CA ASP A 34 2.33 -4.02 -17.36
C ASP A 34 0.92 -3.41 -17.42
N GLY A 35 0.57 -2.54 -16.47
CA GLY A 35 -0.73 -1.89 -16.40
C GLY A 35 -1.74 -2.59 -15.51
N THR A 36 -1.47 -3.79 -15.01
CA THR A 36 -2.36 -4.51 -14.10
C THR A 36 -2.42 -3.78 -12.76
N VAL A 37 -3.62 -3.71 -12.15
CA VAL A 37 -3.82 -3.08 -10.85
C VAL A 37 -4.33 -4.11 -9.85
N PHE A 38 -3.69 -4.16 -8.68
CA PHE A 38 -4.15 -4.96 -7.55
C PHE A 38 -4.56 -4.03 -6.42
N THR A 39 -5.75 -4.27 -5.87
CA THR A 39 -6.25 -3.46 -4.76
C THR A 39 -6.15 -4.23 -3.46
N GLY A 40 -6.16 -3.49 -2.34
CA GLY A 40 -6.13 -4.07 -1.01
C GLY A 40 -6.82 -3.16 -0.01
N CYS A 41 -7.22 -3.75 1.10
CA CYS A 41 -7.73 -3.04 2.26
C CYS A 41 -7.14 -3.69 3.51
N ASN A 42 -7.18 -2.98 4.63
CA ASN A 42 -6.72 -3.59 5.88
C ASN A 42 -7.79 -4.53 6.44
N VAL A 43 -7.32 -5.67 6.94
CA VAL A 43 -8.17 -6.73 7.50
C VAL A 43 -7.63 -7.06 8.88
N GLU A 44 -8.37 -6.65 9.90
CA GLU A 44 -7.98 -6.83 11.29
C GLU A 44 -8.37 -8.20 11.82
N ASN A 45 -7.74 -8.59 12.90
CA ASN A 45 -7.98 -9.88 13.54
C ASN A 45 -7.91 -9.70 15.05
N ALA A 46 -8.71 -10.47 15.79
CA ALA A 46 -8.63 -10.48 17.25
C ALA A 46 -7.24 -10.88 17.73
N ALA A 47 -6.54 -11.74 16.99
CA ALA A 47 -5.12 -11.97 17.16
C ALA A 47 -4.40 -10.85 16.42
N TYR A 48 -4.05 -9.77 17.11
CA TYR A 48 -3.54 -8.54 16.50
C TYR A 48 -2.36 -8.76 15.55
N GLY A 49 -1.49 -9.70 15.84
CA GLY A 49 -0.36 -10.02 14.98
C GLY A 49 -0.74 -10.62 13.64
N ALA A 50 -1.98 -11.11 13.49
CA ALA A 50 -2.50 -11.64 12.23
C ALA A 50 -3.13 -10.57 11.33
N THR A 51 -3.30 -9.35 11.83
CA THR A 51 -3.81 -8.22 11.06
C THR A 51 -2.92 -7.95 9.86
N ILE A 52 -3.53 -7.72 8.69
CA ILE A 52 -2.80 -7.37 7.48
C ILE A 52 -3.19 -5.96 7.02
N CYS A 53 -2.16 -5.15 6.71
CA CYS A 53 -2.36 -3.80 6.20
C CYS A 53 -2.82 -3.84 4.73
N ALA A 54 -3.46 -2.75 4.28
CA ALA A 54 -3.95 -2.63 2.90
C ALA A 54 -2.82 -2.81 1.88
N GLU A 55 -1.67 -2.23 2.12
CA GLU A 55 -0.51 -2.28 1.23
C GLU A 55 -0.03 -3.72 1.07
N ARG A 56 0.06 -4.47 2.17
CA ARG A 56 0.48 -5.87 2.11
C ARG A 56 -0.55 -6.74 1.43
N THR A 57 -1.84 -6.47 1.63
CA THR A 57 -2.90 -7.19 0.94
C THR A 57 -2.75 -7.05 -0.58
N ALA A 58 -2.57 -5.83 -1.06
CA ALA A 58 -2.36 -5.58 -2.49
C ALA A 58 -1.08 -6.24 -3.01
N MET A 59 0.02 -6.08 -2.26
CA MET A 59 1.34 -6.58 -2.67
C MET A 59 1.39 -8.11 -2.73
N VAL A 60 0.93 -8.79 -1.68
CA VAL A 60 0.98 -10.25 -1.66
C VAL A 60 0.02 -10.86 -2.68
N LYS A 61 -1.09 -10.19 -2.93
CA LYS A 61 -2.03 -10.58 -4.00
C LYS A 61 -1.32 -10.55 -5.36
N ALA A 62 -0.63 -9.47 -5.67
CA ALA A 62 0.11 -9.31 -6.91
C ALA A 62 1.23 -10.34 -7.05
N VAL A 63 2.01 -10.55 -6.00
CA VAL A 63 3.10 -11.52 -5.99
C VAL A 63 2.56 -12.94 -6.19
N SER A 64 1.44 -13.29 -5.52
CA SER A 64 0.83 -14.61 -5.64
C SER A 64 0.28 -14.87 -7.05
N GLU A 65 -0.02 -13.81 -7.80
CA GLU A 65 -0.48 -13.90 -9.19
C GLU A 65 0.69 -13.85 -10.21
N GLY A 66 1.91 -13.84 -9.73
CA GLY A 66 3.10 -13.93 -10.56
C GLY A 66 3.72 -12.61 -10.98
N HIS A 67 3.21 -11.48 -10.47
CA HIS A 67 3.77 -10.16 -10.80
C HIS A 67 5.00 -9.85 -9.94
N ARG A 68 6.02 -9.26 -10.59
CA ARG A 68 7.29 -8.89 -9.94
C ARG A 68 7.77 -7.49 -10.30
N ASP A 69 7.14 -6.83 -11.29
CA ASP A 69 7.54 -5.50 -11.77
C ASP A 69 6.46 -4.49 -11.40
N PHE A 70 6.76 -3.59 -10.47
CA PHE A 70 5.81 -2.66 -9.89
C PHE A 70 6.22 -1.22 -10.18
N ASP A 71 5.24 -0.36 -10.35
CA ASP A 71 5.42 1.05 -10.67
C ASP A 71 5.08 1.94 -9.47
N THR A 72 3.82 1.92 -9.03
CA THR A 72 3.29 2.86 -8.05
C THR A 72 2.27 2.20 -7.15
N ILE A 73 2.26 2.57 -5.88
CA ILE A 73 1.19 2.23 -4.95
C ILE A 73 0.55 3.51 -4.43
N VAL A 74 -0.78 3.55 -4.38
CA VAL A 74 -1.53 4.61 -3.72
C VAL A 74 -2.13 4.06 -2.43
N ILE A 75 -1.98 4.81 -1.35
CA ILE A 75 -2.50 4.44 -0.03
C ILE A 75 -3.48 5.52 0.41
N ALA A 76 -4.70 5.12 0.70
CA ALA A 76 -5.79 6.02 1.08
C ALA A 76 -6.23 5.79 2.52
N GLY A 77 -6.56 6.88 3.20
CA GLY A 77 -7.15 6.88 4.52
C GLY A 77 -8.15 8.02 4.65
N ARG A 78 -8.88 8.07 5.77
CA ARG A 78 -9.91 9.09 6.02
C ARG A 78 -9.47 10.21 6.95
N SER A 79 -8.29 10.09 7.59
CA SER A 79 -7.81 11.11 8.51
C SER A 79 -7.31 12.34 7.77
N GLU A 80 -7.11 13.44 8.51
CA GLU A 80 -6.54 14.66 7.95
C GLU A 80 -5.06 14.48 7.57
N GLU A 81 -4.37 13.56 8.23
CA GLU A 81 -2.98 13.26 7.95
C GLU A 81 -2.84 12.37 6.74
N TYR A 82 -1.72 12.48 6.04
CA TYR A 82 -1.41 11.57 4.95
C TYR A 82 -1.24 10.15 5.48
N CYS A 83 -1.84 9.17 4.80
CA CYS A 83 -1.77 7.79 5.20
C CYS A 83 -0.46 7.17 4.69
N VAL A 84 0.58 7.23 5.53
CA VAL A 84 1.89 6.65 5.19
C VAL A 84 1.93 5.17 5.58
N PRO A 85 2.70 4.33 4.86
CA PRO A 85 2.78 2.91 5.19
C PRO A 85 3.52 2.68 6.50
N CYS A 86 3.09 1.69 7.28
CA CYS A 86 3.81 1.28 8.49
C CYS A 86 5.16 0.66 8.14
N GLY A 87 6.03 0.50 9.15
CA GLY A 87 7.37 -0.04 8.93
C GLY A 87 7.38 -1.44 8.32
N THR A 88 6.47 -2.31 8.77
CA THR A 88 6.35 -3.66 8.23
C THR A 88 6.00 -3.63 6.74
N CYS A 89 5.06 -2.76 6.33
CA CYS A 89 4.69 -2.63 4.93
C CYS A 89 5.84 -2.08 4.09
N ARG A 90 6.59 -1.11 4.62
CA ARG A 90 7.78 -0.59 3.93
C ARG A 90 8.79 -1.69 3.65
N GLN A 91 9.01 -2.57 4.63
CA GLN A 91 9.92 -3.70 4.48
C GLN A 91 9.40 -4.71 3.44
N VAL A 92 8.13 -5.04 3.48
CA VAL A 92 7.52 -5.97 2.50
C VAL A 92 7.64 -5.41 1.09
N MET A 93 7.34 -4.13 0.90
CA MET A 93 7.46 -3.48 -0.41
C MET A 93 8.92 -3.41 -0.88
N MET A 94 9.86 -3.18 0.04
CA MET A 94 11.29 -3.11 -0.29
C MET A 94 11.82 -4.43 -0.86
N GLU A 95 11.30 -5.55 -0.39
CA GLU A 95 11.73 -6.88 -0.85
C GLU A 95 11.55 -7.05 -2.36
N VAL A 96 10.38 -6.65 -2.88
CA VAL A 96 9.99 -6.94 -4.26
C VAL A 96 9.92 -5.70 -5.16
N ALA A 97 9.91 -4.50 -4.58
CA ALA A 97 9.69 -3.26 -5.33
C ALA A 97 10.53 -2.10 -4.78
N PRO A 98 11.87 -2.23 -4.74
CA PRO A 98 12.71 -1.19 -4.13
C PRO A 98 12.61 0.17 -4.82
N ASP A 99 12.20 0.23 -6.09
CA ASP A 99 12.08 1.48 -6.84
C ASP A 99 10.63 1.99 -6.91
N LEU A 100 9.75 1.47 -6.06
CA LEU A 100 8.33 1.82 -6.03
C LEU A 100 8.12 3.31 -5.71
N THR A 101 7.18 3.94 -6.41
CA THR A 101 6.64 5.24 -6.05
C THR A 101 5.47 5.03 -5.11
N VAL A 102 5.46 5.75 -3.99
CA VAL A 102 4.42 5.65 -2.97
C VAL A 102 3.66 6.98 -2.93
N ILE A 103 2.36 6.94 -3.18
CA ILE A 103 1.48 8.10 -3.12
C ILE A 103 0.57 7.93 -1.92
N CYS A 104 0.65 8.85 -0.97
CA CYS A 104 -0.14 8.81 0.26
C CYS A 104 -1.23 9.86 0.18
N LEU A 105 -2.48 9.45 0.37
CA LEU A 105 -3.64 10.35 0.39
C LEU A 105 -4.07 10.63 1.82
N ASN A 106 -4.68 11.80 2.01
CA ASN A 106 -5.42 12.11 3.24
C ASN A 106 -6.92 12.07 2.96
N GLY A 107 -7.74 12.28 3.99
CA GLY A 107 -9.20 12.24 3.86
C GLY A 107 -9.80 13.37 3.03
N LYS A 108 -9.00 14.38 2.68
CA LYS A 108 -9.41 15.51 1.82
C LYS A 108 -9.07 15.27 0.35
N GLY A 109 -8.46 14.13 0.02
CA GLY A 109 -8.03 13.83 -1.34
C GLY A 109 -6.72 14.49 -1.75
N GLU A 110 -6.03 15.12 -0.82
CA GLU A 110 -4.69 15.66 -1.07
C GLU A 110 -3.68 14.51 -1.08
N SER A 111 -2.60 14.67 -1.85
CA SER A 111 -1.62 13.61 -2.02
C SER A 111 -0.20 14.09 -1.72
N LYS A 112 0.62 13.15 -1.28
CA LYS A 112 2.06 13.35 -1.11
C LYS A 112 2.79 12.15 -1.70
N ARG A 113 3.83 12.43 -2.50
CA ARG A 113 4.56 11.41 -3.25
C ARG A 113 5.94 11.18 -2.63
N PHE A 114 6.31 9.92 -2.52
CA PHE A 114 7.62 9.49 -2.01
C PHE A 114 8.21 8.42 -2.92
N ALA A 115 9.53 8.36 -3.00
CA ALA A 115 10.21 7.13 -3.40
C ALA A 115 10.24 6.19 -2.19
N LEU A 116 10.03 4.90 -2.39
CA LEU A 116 10.05 3.95 -1.26
C LEU A 116 11.35 4.03 -0.47
N LYS A 117 12.48 4.24 -1.14
CA LYS A 117 13.79 4.36 -0.50
C LYS A 117 13.90 5.54 0.47
N GLU A 118 13.12 6.60 0.26
CA GLU A 118 13.03 7.70 1.21
C GLU A 118 12.33 7.31 2.50
N LEU A 119 11.40 6.35 2.41
CA LEU A 119 10.62 5.89 3.55
C LEU A 119 11.29 4.75 4.32
N LEU A 120 12.33 4.15 3.74
CA LEU A 120 13.10 3.08 4.38
C LEU A 120 14.59 3.24 4.03
N PRO A 121 15.24 4.29 4.56
CA PRO A 121 16.68 4.49 4.33
C PRO A 121 17.48 3.29 4.83
N TYR A 122 18.47 2.86 4.04
CA TYR A 122 19.28 1.69 4.38
C TYR A 122 18.43 0.43 4.60
N GLY A 123 17.37 0.26 3.79
CA GLY A 123 16.45 -0.87 3.93
C GLY A 123 17.15 -2.21 3.78
N PHE A 124 16.72 -3.17 4.59
CA PHE A 124 17.24 -4.53 4.51
C PHE A 124 16.69 -5.20 3.26
N ASP A 125 17.54 -5.76 2.42
CA ASP A 125 17.14 -6.44 1.19
C ASP A 125 18.07 -7.63 0.89
N GLN A 126 17.86 -8.24 -0.29
CA GLN A 126 18.61 -9.43 -0.70
C GLN A 126 20.12 -9.20 -0.77
N SER A 127 20.58 -7.96 -0.96
CA SER A 127 22.00 -7.65 -1.04
C SER A 127 22.76 -7.95 0.25
N TRP A 128 22.04 -8.07 1.38
CA TRP A 128 22.62 -8.42 2.68
C TRP A 128 22.81 -9.92 2.85
N LEU A 129 22.19 -10.73 2.01
CA LEU A 129 22.22 -12.19 2.08
C LEU A 129 22.93 -12.78 0.86
#